data_e7f96ab78a616c15f109c567a9a6200d
#
_entry.id   e7f96ab78a616c15f109c567a9a6200d
#
_cell.length_a   1.000
_cell.length_b   1.000
_cell.length_c   1.000
_cell.angle_alpha   90.00
_cell.angle_beta   90.00
_cell.angle_gamma   90.00
#
_symmetry.space_group_name_H-M   'P 1'
#
loop_
_entity.id
_entity.type
_entity.pdbx_description
1 polymer ?
#
loop_
_entity_poly.entity_id
_entity_poly.type
_entity_poly.pdbx_seq_one_letter_code
_entity_poly.pdbx_strand_id
1 'polypeptide(L)'
;MACARALNSQTDMTETEAREEICRVGRSLFERGYVHATAGNISVRLDDGFLITPTDACLGFLDPARLARLGTQGNQTGGDRASKTIALHTRIYAAARKFDAGTACVIHTHSTHCVALTLNAPGDELLPALTPYFVMKVGHVPLVPYHRPGAPEAAELVAQTIERHGAAGTPIRAVMLERLGPNVWHESPAAAMAVLEELEETAKLHLLTGPAKIEPLSNEQIDELRRTFGARW
;
A
#
# COMPACT_ATOMS: atom_id res chain seq x y z
N MET A 1 -40.13 -10.01 -17.77
CA MET A 1 -39.58 -10.20 -16.42
C MET A 1 -38.30 -11.03 -16.54
N ALA A 2 -37.14 -10.41 -16.63
CA ALA A 2 -35.83 -11.09 -16.65
C ALA A 2 -35.04 -10.50 -15.48
N CYS A 3 -34.75 -11.40 -14.53
CA CYS A 3 -34.11 -11.14 -13.27
C CYS A 3 -32.64 -10.79 -13.50
N ALA A 4 -32.25 -9.55 -13.28
CA ALA A 4 -30.85 -9.13 -13.22
C ALA A 4 -30.25 -9.72 -11.93
N ARG A 5 -29.59 -10.88 -12.02
CA ARG A 5 -28.64 -11.35 -10.99
C ARG A 5 -27.39 -10.47 -11.11
N ALA A 6 -27.23 -9.57 -10.15
CA ALA A 6 -25.98 -8.89 -9.91
C ALA A 6 -24.89 -9.95 -9.64
N LEU A 7 -23.88 -9.97 -10.51
CA LEU A 7 -22.64 -10.73 -10.31
C LEU A 7 -21.81 -10.01 -9.22
N ASN A 8 -22.09 -10.34 -7.97
CA ASN A 8 -21.18 -10.10 -6.85
C ASN A 8 -20.30 -11.35 -6.72
N SER A 9 -19.32 -11.51 -7.61
CA SER A 9 -18.25 -12.47 -7.39
C SER A 9 -16.97 -11.72 -7.00
N GLN A 10 -16.93 -11.14 -5.81
CA GLN A 10 -15.69 -11.13 -5.05
C GLN A 10 -15.47 -12.60 -4.69
N THR A 11 -14.62 -13.29 -5.42
CA THR A 11 -14.06 -14.57 -5.00
C THR A 11 -13.22 -14.27 -3.77
N ASP A 12 -13.78 -14.54 -2.58
CA ASP A 12 -13.04 -14.42 -1.34
C ASP A 12 -11.81 -15.32 -1.45
N MET A 13 -10.62 -14.71 -1.40
CA MET A 13 -9.33 -15.39 -1.48
C MET A 13 -9.22 -16.34 -0.28
N THR A 14 -9.01 -17.61 -0.52
CA THR A 14 -8.79 -18.59 0.54
C THR A 14 -7.49 -18.30 1.29
N GLU A 15 -7.36 -18.79 2.52
CA GLU A 15 -6.11 -18.63 3.29
C GLU A 15 -4.90 -19.22 2.56
N THR A 16 -5.06 -20.36 1.89
CA THR A 16 -3.99 -21.01 1.11
C THR A 16 -3.54 -20.11 -0.06
N GLU A 17 -4.47 -19.62 -0.84
CA GLU A 17 -4.18 -18.68 -1.93
C GLU A 17 -3.51 -17.40 -1.43
N ALA A 18 -3.98 -16.86 -0.31
CA ALA A 18 -3.39 -15.67 0.29
C ALA A 18 -1.93 -15.89 0.73
N ARG A 19 -1.63 -17.07 1.31
CA ARG A 19 -0.27 -17.44 1.71
C ARG A 19 0.67 -17.53 0.50
N GLU A 20 0.23 -18.18 -0.57
CA GLU A 20 0.98 -18.32 -1.81
C GLU A 20 1.21 -16.97 -2.49
N GLU A 21 0.17 -16.12 -2.56
CA GLU A 21 0.25 -14.79 -3.16
C GLU A 21 1.18 -13.85 -2.36
N ILE A 22 1.16 -13.87 -1.03
CA ILE A 22 2.10 -13.12 -0.19
C ILE A 22 3.54 -13.53 -0.53
N CYS A 23 3.82 -14.83 -0.63
CA CYS A 23 5.17 -15.32 -0.93
C CYS A 23 5.58 -14.98 -2.37
N ARG A 24 4.68 -15.08 -3.34
CA ARG A 24 4.94 -14.73 -4.74
C ARG A 24 5.25 -13.23 -4.89
N VAL A 25 4.43 -12.38 -4.28
CA VAL A 25 4.63 -10.92 -4.30
C VAL A 25 5.91 -10.54 -3.54
N GLY A 26 6.14 -11.11 -2.37
CA GLY A 26 7.35 -10.87 -1.58
C GLY A 26 8.63 -11.19 -2.36
N ARG A 27 8.65 -12.33 -3.06
CA ARG A 27 9.77 -12.73 -3.93
C ARG A 27 9.97 -11.74 -5.07
N SER A 28 8.91 -11.33 -5.76
CA SER A 28 8.99 -10.36 -6.84
C SER A 28 9.53 -9.01 -6.37
N LEU A 29 9.09 -8.51 -5.21
CA LEU A 29 9.58 -7.27 -4.63
C LEU A 29 11.07 -7.34 -4.27
N PHE A 30 11.53 -8.49 -3.74
CA PHE A 30 12.94 -8.72 -3.41
C PHE A 30 13.82 -8.82 -4.65
N GLU A 31 13.44 -9.63 -5.63
CA GLU A 31 14.20 -9.85 -6.87
C GLU A 31 14.32 -8.56 -7.71
N ARG A 32 13.34 -7.67 -7.61
CA ARG A 32 13.32 -6.39 -8.32
C ARG A 32 13.92 -5.24 -7.52
N GLY A 33 14.39 -5.49 -6.30
CA GLY A 33 15.10 -4.51 -5.49
C GLY A 33 14.20 -3.46 -4.82
N TYR A 34 12.90 -3.70 -4.70
CA TYR A 34 11.99 -2.81 -3.96
C TYR A 34 12.10 -2.99 -2.45
N VAL A 35 12.67 -4.11 -2.01
CA VAL A 35 13.04 -4.40 -0.63
C VAL A 35 14.41 -5.04 -0.58
N HIS A 36 15.08 -4.94 0.57
CA HIS A 36 16.39 -5.54 0.81
C HIS A 36 16.45 -6.14 2.21
N ALA A 37 17.34 -7.09 2.43
CA ALA A 37 17.54 -7.79 3.70
C ALA A 37 16.18 -8.25 4.29
N THR A 38 15.82 -7.79 5.48
CA THR A 38 14.57 -8.10 6.18
C THR A 38 13.59 -6.90 6.20
N ALA A 39 13.81 -5.93 5.32
CA ALA A 39 12.95 -4.76 5.21
C ALA A 39 11.61 -5.11 4.55
N GLY A 40 10.57 -4.40 4.95
CA GLY A 40 9.23 -4.55 4.40
C GLY A 40 8.41 -5.65 5.03
N ASN A 41 7.13 -5.60 4.76
CA ASN A 41 6.16 -6.60 5.23
C ASN A 41 4.89 -6.53 4.39
N ILE A 42 4.16 -7.65 4.34
CA ILE A 42 2.92 -7.81 3.60
C ILE A 42 1.90 -8.43 4.53
N SER A 43 0.69 -7.88 4.56
CA SER A 43 -0.45 -8.52 5.23
C SER A 43 -1.63 -8.68 4.29
N VAL A 44 -2.44 -9.69 4.57
CA VAL A 44 -3.74 -9.93 3.92
C VAL A 44 -4.79 -10.08 5.01
N ARG A 45 -5.91 -9.38 4.85
CA ARG A 45 -7.08 -9.53 5.69
C ARG A 45 -7.92 -10.68 5.15
N LEU A 46 -8.28 -11.60 6.02
CA LEU A 46 -9.24 -12.68 5.81
C LEU A 46 -10.55 -12.36 6.54
N ASP A 47 -11.60 -13.14 6.32
CA ASP A 47 -12.89 -12.96 7.00
C ASP A 47 -12.79 -13.10 8.50
N ASP A 48 -11.95 -14.03 8.97
CA ASP A 48 -11.77 -14.41 10.35
C ASP A 48 -10.41 -13.97 10.95
N GLY A 49 -9.73 -12.99 10.32
CA GLY A 49 -8.47 -12.43 10.86
C GLY A 49 -7.51 -11.95 9.80
N PHE A 50 -6.21 -12.22 10.01
CA PHE A 50 -5.14 -11.69 9.17
C PHE A 50 -4.02 -12.70 8.95
N LEU A 51 -3.39 -12.63 7.78
CA LEU A 51 -2.03 -13.15 7.56
C LEU A 51 -1.07 -11.98 7.52
N ILE A 52 0.14 -12.17 8.05
CA ILE A 52 1.23 -11.20 7.90
C ILE A 52 2.57 -11.92 7.83
N THR A 53 3.52 -11.34 7.12
CA THR A 53 4.90 -11.81 7.08
C THR A 53 5.51 -11.79 8.49
N PRO A 54 6.36 -12.78 8.84
CA PRO A 54 6.99 -12.82 10.14
C PRO A 54 7.93 -11.62 10.37
N THR A 55 8.18 -11.29 11.63
CA THR A 55 9.20 -10.29 11.98
C THR A 55 10.58 -10.74 11.53
N ASP A 56 11.39 -9.81 11.02
CA ASP A 56 12.76 -10.05 10.53
C ASP A 56 12.87 -11.09 9.40
N ALA A 57 11.75 -11.40 8.71
CA ALA A 57 11.78 -12.30 7.55
C ALA A 57 12.19 -11.55 6.28
N CYS A 58 13.04 -12.19 5.46
CA CYS A 58 13.33 -11.71 4.12
C CYS A 58 12.16 -12.04 3.18
N LEU A 59 11.59 -11.03 2.52
CA LEU A 59 10.44 -11.22 1.63
C LEU A 59 10.76 -12.13 0.43
N GLY A 60 12.04 -12.23 0.04
CA GLY A 60 12.48 -13.10 -1.05
C GLY A 60 12.48 -14.59 -0.71
N PHE A 61 12.43 -14.95 0.58
CA PHE A 61 12.59 -16.32 1.08
C PHE A 61 11.45 -16.74 2.01
N LEU A 62 10.26 -16.20 1.80
CA LEU A 62 9.08 -16.56 2.60
C LEU A 62 8.65 -18.01 2.34
N ASP A 63 8.20 -18.64 3.42
CA ASP A 63 7.54 -19.95 3.39
C ASP A 63 6.05 -19.75 3.74
N PRO A 64 5.11 -20.19 2.89
CA PRO A 64 3.68 -20.04 3.14
C PRO A 64 3.24 -20.60 4.49
N ALA A 65 3.82 -21.72 4.94
CA ALA A 65 3.49 -22.36 6.21
C ALA A 65 3.93 -21.54 7.44
N ARG A 66 4.94 -20.68 7.27
CA ARG A 66 5.54 -19.87 8.36
C ARG A 66 4.93 -18.47 8.49
N LEU A 67 4.08 -18.05 7.55
CA LEU A 67 3.38 -16.76 7.66
C LEU A 67 2.53 -16.74 8.94
N ALA A 68 2.63 -15.64 9.68
CA ALA A 68 1.88 -15.47 10.93
C ALA A 68 0.37 -15.38 10.64
N ARG A 69 -0.42 -16.18 11.38
CA ARG A 69 -1.88 -16.16 11.35
C ARG A 69 -2.39 -15.50 12.64
N LEU A 70 -3.22 -14.48 12.49
CA LEU A 70 -3.85 -13.79 13.62
C LEU A 70 -5.36 -13.86 13.47
N GLY A 71 -6.06 -14.06 14.58
CA GLY A 71 -7.51 -13.96 14.65
C GLY A 71 -7.98 -12.50 14.62
N THR A 72 -9.29 -12.29 14.59
CA THR A 72 -9.93 -10.96 14.53
C THR A 72 -9.57 -10.05 15.72
N GLN A 73 -9.23 -10.64 16.86
CA GLN A 73 -8.81 -9.91 18.06
C GLN A 73 -7.30 -9.64 18.12
N GLY A 74 -6.55 -9.97 17.05
CA GLY A 74 -5.11 -9.76 16.97
C GLY A 74 -4.27 -10.81 17.70
N ASN A 75 -4.87 -11.83 18.31
CA ASN A 75 -4.15 -12.95 18.91
C ASN A 75 -3.55 -13.85 17.81
N GLN A 76 -2.27 -14.19 17.92
CA GLN A 76 -1.62 -15.08 16.98
C GLN A 76 -2.08 -16.53 17.19
N THR A 77 -2.50 -17.21 16.12
CA THR A 77 -3.03 -18.57 16.12
C THR A 77 -2.13 -19.57 15.39
N GLY A 78 -1.12 -19.10 14.63
CA GLY A 78 -0.21 -19.97 13.89
C GLY A 78 0.94 -19.21 13.24
N GLY A 79 1.86 -19.94 12.66
CA GLY A 79 3.04 -19.41 11.99
C GLY A 79 4.13 -18.88 12.92
N ASP A 80 5.17 -18.29 12.33
CA ASP A 80 6.25 -17.64 13.07
C ASP A 80 5.77 -16.31 13.65
N ARG A 81 6.55 -15.71 14.56
CA ARG A 81 6.22 -14.45 15.23
C ARG A 81 5.84 -13.35 14.24
N ALA A 82 4.62 -12.81 14.37
CA ALA A 82 4.10 -11.77 13.50
C ALA A 82 4.96 -10.51 13.52
N SER A 83 5.04 -9.83 12.36
CA SER A 83 5.64 -8.49 12.28
C SER A 83 4.87 -7.52 13.19
N LYS A 84 5.61 -6.69 13.94
CA LYS A 84 5.04 -5.66 14.81
C LYS A 84 4.23 -4.60 14.05
N THR A 85 4.47 -4.48 12.74
CA THR A 85 3.75 -3.54 11.87
C THR A 85 2.29 -3.92 11.66
N ILE A 86 1.84 -5.10 12.10
CA ILE A 86 0.42 -5.47 12.05
C ILE A 86 -0.47 -4.41 12.71
N ALA A 87 0.01 -3.73 13.77
CA ALA A 87 -0.73 -2.65 14.42
C ALA A 87 -1.01 -1.47 13.46
N LEU A 88 -0.04 -1.08 12.62
CA LEU A 88 -0.24 -0.08 11.57
C LEU A 88 -1.18 -0.61 10.47
N HIS A 89 -0.96 -1.84 10.01
CA HIS A 89 -1.79 -2.43 8.95
C HIS A 89 -3.26 -2.54 9.35
N THR A 90 -3.56 -2.93 10.60
CA THR A 90 -4.94 -2.99 11.09
C THR A 90 -5.61 -1.61 11.14
N ARG A 91 -4.85 -0.55 11.45
CA ARG A 91 -5.34 0.84 11.38
C ARG A 91 -5.62 1.26 9.95
N ILE A 92 -4.74 0.90 8.99
CA ILE A 92 -4.97 1.14 7.56
C ILE A 92 -6.26 0.44 7.10
N TYR A 93 -6.44 -0.86 7.40
CA TYR A 93 -7.67 -1.57 7.06
C TYR A 93 -8.91 -0.90 7.64
N ALA A 94 -8.87 -0.54 8.93
CA ALA A 94 -10.00 0.08 9.60
C ALA A 94 -10.40 1.42 8.97
N ALA A 95 -9.43 2.23 8.55
CA ALA A 95 -9.68 3.53 7.93
C ALA A 95 -10.05 3.40 6.44
N ALA A 96 -9.26 2.66 5.64
CA ALA A 96 -9.43 2.56 4.19
C ALA A 96 -10.73 1.87 3.80
N ARG A 97 -11.17 0.83 4.53
CA ARG A 97 -12.41 0.11 4.24
C ARG A 97 -13.68 0.94 4.41
N LYS A 98 -13.62 2.08 5.07
CA LYS A 98 -14.74 3.04 5.12
C LYS A 98 -15.06 3.62 3.74
N PHE A 99 -14.07 3.68 2.84
CA PHE A 99 -14.16 4.30 1.52
C PHE A 99 -13.95 3.31 0.38
N ASP A 100 -13.25 2.21 0.64
CA ASP A 100 -13.03 1.11 -0.30
C ASP A 100 -13.15 -0.23 0.46
N ALA A 101 -14.38 -0.75 0.51
CA ALA A 101 -14.72 -1.96 1.29
C ALA A 101 -13.92 -3.20 0.85
N GLY A 102 -13.43 -3.21 -0.40
CA GLY A 102 -12.62 -4.29 -0.97
C GLY A 102 -11.18 -4.32 -0.44
N THR A 103 -10.69 -3.31 0.29
CA THR A 103 -9.32 -3.29 0.80
C THR A 103 -9.02 -4.53 1.65
N ALA A 104 -8.10 -5.38 1.17
CA ALA A 104 -7.76 -6.66 1.80
C ALA A 104 -6.24 -6.95 1.87
N CYS A 105 -5.39 -6.13 1.25
CA CYS A 105 -3.94 -6.25 1.32
C CYS A 105 -3.29 -4.92 1.67
N VAL A 106 -2.25 -4.96 2.52
CA VAL A 106 -1.34 -3.83 2.80
C VAL A 106 0.09 -4.30 2.60
N ILE A 107 0.87 -3.51 1.87
CA ILE A 107 2.31 -3.72 1.64
C ILE A 107 3.06 -2.50 2.16
N HIS A 108 4.08 -2.74 2.99
CA HIS A 108 5.09 -1.76 3.36
C HIS A 108 6.44 -2.17 2.80
N THR A 109 7.17 -1.20 2.24
CA THR A 109 8.53 -1.40 1.74
C THR A 109 9.44 -0.25 2.16
N HIS A 110 10.75 -0.45 2.02
CA HIS A 110 11.75 0.62 2.11
C HIS A 110 12.26 0.98 0.72
N SER A 111 11.36 1.16 -0.23
CA SER A 111 11.66 1.44 -1.63
C SER A 111 12.57 2.66 -1.79
N THR A 112 13.69 2.46 -2.46
CA THR A 112 14.84 3.39 -2.44
C THR A 112 14.49 4.78 -2.97
N HIS A 113 13.79 4.87 -4.10
CA HIS A 113 13.49 6.15 -4.73
C HIS A 113 12.42 6.92 -3.94
N CYS A 114 11.40 6.24 -3.43
CA CYS A 114 10.43 6.86 -2.53
C CYS A 114 11.07 7.41 -1.27
N VAL A 115 11.97 6.64 -0.63
CA VAL A 115 12.70 7.11 0.56
C VAL A 115 13.60 8.30 0.22
N ALA A 116 14.33 8.24 -0.90
CA ALA A 116 15.22 9.31 -1.33
C ALA A 116 14.50 10.66 -1.48
N LEU A 117 13.27 10.67 -1.99
CA LEU A 117 12.46 11.87 -2.10
C LEU A 117 12.21 12.54 -0.73
N THR A 118 12.08 11.76 0.32
CA THR A 118 11.81 12.30 1.67
C THR A 118 13.04 12.88 2.37
N LEU A 119 14.25 12.70 1.81
CA LEU A 119 15.49 13.20 2.41
C LEU A 119 15.71 14.71 2.18
N ASN A 120 15.02 15.29 1.20
CA ASN A 120 15.20 16.67 0.75
C ASN A 120 14.05 17.60 1.19
N ALA A 121 13.52 17.43 2.39
CA ALA A 121 12.44 18.22 2.96
C ALA A 121 11.22 18.32 2.01
N PRO A 122 10.51 17.22 1.81
CA PRO A 122 9.34 17.17 0.95
C PRO A 122 8.20 18.04 1.51
N GLY A 123 7.25 18.40 0.65
CA GLY A 123 6.00 19.02 1.05
C GLY A 123 5.04 18.03 1.73
N ASP A 124 3.75 18.36 1.74
CA ASP A 124 2.70 17.50 2.32
C ASP A 124 2.40 16.27 1.46
N GLU A 125 2.77 16.29 0.19
CA GLU A 125 2.62 15.22 -0.80
C GLU A 125 4.00 14.77 -1.31
N LEU A 126 4.14 13.46 -1.56
CA LEU A 126 5.41 12.90 -2.04
C LEU A 126 5.74 13.34 -3.47
N LEU A 127 4.75 13.34 -4.35
CA LEU A 127 4.89 13.62 -5.79
C LEU A 127 3.68 14.38 -6.33
N PRO A 128 3.88 15.31 -7.27
CA PRO A 128 2.79 15.88 -8.05
C PRO A 128 2.27 14.90 -9.11
N ALA A 129 1.21 15.26 -9.83
CA ALA A 129 0.63 14.48 -10.92
C ALA A 129 1.57 14.40 -12.14
N LEU A 130 2.55 13.50 -12.13
CA LEU A 130 3.60 13.44 -13.15
C LEU A 130 3.22 12.62 -14.37
N THR A 131 2.54 11.49 -14.18
CA THR A 131 2.17 10.59 -15.28
C THR A 131 0.71 10.19 -15.20
N PRO A 132 0.07 9.86 -16.33
CA PRO A 132 -1.31 9.37 -16.32
C PRO A 132 -1.50 8.12 -15.45
N TYR A 133 -0.56 7.19 -15.50
CA TYR A 133 -0.65 5.95 -14.70
C TYR A 133 -0.49 6.21 -13.20
N PHE A 134 0.38 7.13 -12.79
CA PHE A 134 0.48 7.53 -11.39
C PHE A 134 -0.84 8.10 -10.88
N VAL A 135 -1.47 9.01 -11.63
CA VAL A 135 -2.78 9.58 -11.29
C VAL A 135 -3.87 8.51 -11.21
N MET A 136 -3.89 7.56 -12.16
CA MET A 136 -4.93 6.53 -12.25
C MET A 136 -4.76 5.39 -11.24
N LYS A 137 -3.53 4.95 -10.99
CA LYS A 137 -3.24 3.73 -10.22
C LYS A 137 -2.88 4.02 -8.77
N VAL A 138 -2.15 5.10 -8.53
CA VAL A 138 -1.68 5.48 -7.19
C VAL A 138 -2.57 6.54 -6.56
N GLY A 139 -2.73 7.67 -7.24
CA GLY A 139 -3.43 8.83 -6.71
C GLY A 139 -2.54 9.66 -5.78
N HIS A 140 -3.14 10.42 -4.88
CA HIS A 140 -2.42 11.18 -3.85
C HIS A 140 -1.61 10.29 -2.91
N VAL A 141 -0.40 10.73 -2.57
CA VAL A 141 0.50 10.05 -1.63
C VAL A 141 0.95 11.03 -0.56
N PRO A 142 0.11 11.27 0.45
CA PRO A 142 0.44 12.17 1.56
C PRO A 142 1.67 11.71 2.32
N LEU A 143 2.49 12.69 2.78
CA LEU A 143 3.63 12.45 3.63
C LEU A 143 3.22 12.47 5.11
N VAL A 144 3.59 11.43 5.82
CA VAL A 144 3.51 11.35 7.28
C VAL A 144 4.89 11.69 7.85
N PRO A 145 5.02 12.72 8.71
CA PRO A 145 6.29 13.13 9.28
C PRO A 145 7.01 12.00 10.00
N TYR A 146 8.32 12.13 10.16
CA TYR A 146 9.15 11.13 10.80
C TYR A 146 8.64 10.72 12.19
N HIS A 147 8.51 9.42 12.35
CA HIS A 147 8.30 8.73 13.61
C HIS A 147 9.25 7.52 13.67
N ARG A 148 9.70 7.16 14.86
CA ARG A 148 10.45 5.91 15.00
C ARG A 148 9.62 4.71 14.55
N PRO A 149 10.25 3.66 13.99
CA PRO A 149 9.53 2.44 13.61
C PRO A 149 8.69 1.87 14.75
N GLY A 150 7.42 1.58 14.47
CA GLY A 150 6.47 1.03 15.44
C GLY A 150 5.88 2.06 16.44
N ALA A 151 6.05 3.36 16.21
CA ALA A 151 5.38 4.39 17.02
C ALA A 151 3.86 4.32 16.81
N PRO A 152 3.05 4.23 17.89
CA PRO A 152 1.59 4.22 17.77
C PRO A 152 1.02 5.49 17.13
N GLU A 153 1.67 6.62 17.36
CA GLU A 153 1.31 7.93 16.83
C GLU A 153 1.34 7.95 15.30
N ALA A 154 2.31 7.26 14.70
CA ALA A 154 2.39 7.14 13.24
C ALA A 154 1.16 6.39 12.66
N ALA A 155 0.73 5.30 13.31
CA ALA A 155 -0.43 4.55 12.88
C ALA A 155 -1.72 5.38 12.97
N GLU A 156 -1.85 6.22 14.01
CA GLU A 156 -2.99 7.12 14.18
C GLU A 156 -3.00 8.22 13.11
N LEU A 157 -1.85 8.86 12.84
CA LEU A 157 -1.73 9.87 11.79
C LEU A 157 -2.04 9.31 10.40
N VAL A 158 -1.58 8.09 10.11
CA VAL A 158 -1.93 7.38 8.85
C VAL A 158 -3.44 7.20 8.76
N ALA A 159 -4.10 6.69 9.80
CA ALA A 159 -5.54 6.49 9.79
C ALA A 159 -6.31 7.81 9.59
N GLN A 160 -5.94 8.87 10.31
CA GLN A 160 -6.55 10.20 10.16
C GLN A 160 -6.34 10.76 8.75
N THR A 161 -5.16 10.56 8.16
CA THR A 161 -4.87 10.99 6.79
C THR A 161 -5.74 10.26 5.77
N ILE A 162 -5.91 8.94 5.89
CA ILE A 162 -6.81 8.15 5.06
C ILE A 162 -8.25 8.66 5.19
N GLU A 163 -8.72 8.88 6.41
CA GLU A 163 -10.09 9.35 6.67
C GLU A 163 -10.32 10.76 6.12
N ARG A 164 -9.36 11.66 6.27
CA ARG A 164 -9.45 13.02 5.73
C ARG A 164 -9.59 13.03 4.21
N HIS A 165 -8.74 12.27 3.50
CA HIS A 165 -8.81 12.18 2.03
C HIS A 165 -10.08 11.48 1.56
N GLY A 166 -10.49 10.40 2.23
CA GLY A 166 -11.72 9.70 1.91
C GLY A 166 -12.96 10.59 2.08
N ALA A 167 -13.04 11.35 3.17
CA ALA A 167 -14.13 12.30 3.43
C ALA A 167 -14.14 13.47 2.43
N ALA A 168 -12.99 13.84 1.87
CA ALA A 168 -12.87 14.86 0.82
C ALA A 168 -13.25 14.33 -0.58
N GLY A 169 -13.57 13.03 -0.73
CA GLY A 169 -13.92 12.41 -2.01
C GLY A 169 -12.74 11.95 -2.85
N THR A 170 -11.53 12.01 -2.32
CA THR A 170 -10.29 11.54 -2.96
C THR A 170 -9.63 10.42 -2.15
N PRO A 171 -10.28 9.25 -2.00
CA PRO A 171 -9.73 8.17 -1.18
C PRO A 171 -8.39 7.70 -1.73
N ILE A 172 -7.38 7.69 -0.87
CA ILE A 172 -6.00 7.33 -1.19
C ILE A 172 -5.77 5.82 -1.09
N ARG A 173 -4.69 5.35 -1.73
CA ARG A 173 -4.20 3.95 -1.68
C ARG A 173 -2.75 3.84 -1.25
N ALA A 174 -2.14 4.97 -0.91
CA ALA A 174 -0.77 5.03 -0.44
C ALA A 174 -0.58 6.17 0.56
N VAL A 175 0.36 6.00 1.48
CA VAL A 175 0.96 7.06 2.29
C VAL A 175 2.46 6.84 2.33
N MET A 176 3.22 7.91 2.40
CA MET A 176 4.67 7.85 2.59
C MET A 176 5.03 8.15 4.04
N LEU A 177 5.72 7.24 4.70
CA LEU A 177 6.35 7.51 6.00
C LEU A 177 7.72 8.11 5.76
N GLU A 178 7.95 9.32 6.24
CA GLU A 178 9.21 10.05 6.04
C GLU A 178 10.41 9.21 6.50
N ARG A 179 11.43 9.08 5.63
CA ARG A 179 12.68 8.34 5.85
C ARG A 179 12.53 6.83 6.12
N LEU A 180 11.32 6.29 5.96
CA LEU A 180 11.05 4.89 6.23
C LEU A 180 10.57 4.15 4.96
N GLY A 181 9.52 4.66 4.31
CA GLY A 181 9.02 4.07 3.09
C GLY A 181 7.50 4.12 2.95
N PRO A 182 6.99 3.76 1.78
CA PRO A 182 5.55 3.77 1.51
C PRO A 182 4.82 2.63 2.21
N ASN A 183 3.57 2.88 2.57
CA ASN A 183 2.56 1.87 2.77
C ASN A 183 1.53 2.02 1.66
N VAL A 184 1.22 0.93 0.97
CA VAL A 184 0.20 0.87 -0.07
C VAL A 184 -0.83 -0.19 0.27
N TRP A 185 -2.05 -0.02 -0.22
CA TRP A 185 -3.13 -1.00 0.02
C TRP A 185 -4.08 -1.11 -1.16
N HIS A 186 -4.64 -2.30 -1.32
CA HIS A 186 -5.65 -2.62 -2.33
C HIS A 186 -6.42 -3.90 -1.97
N GLU A 187 -7.26 -4.37 -2.86
CA GLU A 187 -8.10 -5.56 -2.71
C GLU A 187 -7.34 -6.88 -2.70
N SER A 188 -6.11 -6.93 -3.22
CA SER A 188 -5.29 -8.14 -3.28
C SER A 188 -3.79 -7.82 -3.22
N PRO A 189 -2.92 -8.82 -2.92
CA PRO A 189 -1.47 -8.63 -2.97
C PRO A 189 -0.97 -8.16 -4.34
N ALA A 190 -1.49 -8.72 -5.43
CA ALA A 190 -1.12 -8.32 -6.79
C ALA A 190 -1.52 -6.87 -7.09
N ALA A 191 -2.73 -6.46 -6.71
CA ALA A 191 -3.20 -5.09 -6.93
C ALA A 191 -2.43 -4.07 -6.06
N ALA A 192 -2.13 -4.40 -4.81
CA ALA A 192 -1.30 -3.56 -3.94
C ALA A 192 0.14 -3.46 -4.47
N MET A 193 0.71 -4.57 -4.99
CA MET A 193 2.03 -4.55 -5.63
C MET A 193 2.04 -3.62 -6.85
N ALA A 194 1.01 -3.63 -7.69
CA ALA A 194 0.92 -2.75 -8.86
C ALA A 194 0.89 -1.26 -8.47
N VAL A 195 0.21 -0.90 -7.37
CA VAL A 195 0.27 0.47 -6.82
C VAL A 195 1.69 0.83 -6.38
N LEU A 196 2.36 -0.07 -5.66
CA LEU A 196 3.73 0.14 -5.18
C LEU A 196 4.73 0.31 -6.33
N GLU A 197 4.62 -0.54 -7.34
CA GLU A 197 5.51 -0.49 -8.51
C GLU A 197 5.38 0.83 -9.26
N GLU A 198 4.15 1.25 -9.54
CA GLU A 198 3.91 2.53 -10.22
C GLU A 198 4.41 3.71 -9.38
N LEU A 199 4.24 3.66 -8.05
CA LEU A 199 4.74 4.69 -7.13
C LEU A 199 6.26 4.76 -7.17
N GLU A 200 6.97 3.64 -7.03
CA GLU A 200 8.43 3.59 -7.01
C GLU A 200 9.03 3.98 -8.37
N GLU A 201 8.46 3.51 -9.49
CA GLU A 201 8.92 3.89 -10.83
C GLU A 201 8.67 5.39 -11.11
N THR A 202 7.56 5.97 -10.64
CA THR A 202 7.32 7.41 -10.76
C THR A 202 8.29 8.21 -9.88
N ALA A 203 8.60 7.75 -8.67
CA ALA A 203 9.61 8.34 -7.80
C ALA A 203 11.00 8.32 -8.45
N LYS A 204 11.37 7.20 -9.06
CA LYS A 204 12.61 7.05 -9.83
C LYS A 204 12.66 7.99 -11.02
N LEU A 205 11.58 8.07 -11.80
CA LEU A 205 11.47 8.99 -12.93
C LEU A 205 11.69 10.44 -12.48
N HIS A 206 11.05 10.85 -11.38
CA HIS A 206 11.23 12.18 -10.81
C HIS A 206 12.69 12.45 -10.42
N LEU A 207 13.36 11.52 -9.77
CA LEU A 207 14.77 11.68 -9.39
C LEU A 207 15.70 11.73 -10.60
N LEU A 208 15.43 10.95 -11.66
CA LEU A 208 16.23 10.94 -12.89
C LEU A 208 16.12 12.25 -13.69
N THR A 209 15.04 13.00 -13.56
CA THR A 209 14.91 14.32 -14.21
C THR A 209 15.76 15.38 -13.54
N GLY A 210 16.27 15.12 -12.32
CA GLY A 210 17.15 16.04 -11.59
C GLY A 210 16.44 17.33 -11.18
N PRO A 211 17.20 18.44 -11.01
CA PRO A 211 16.67 19.72 -10.54
C PRO A 211 15.86 20.49 -11.59
N ALA A 212 15.63 19.92 -12.76
CA ALA A 212 14.82 20.56 -13.79
C ALA A 212 13.39 20.77 -13.28
N LYS A 213 12.80 21.91 -13.63
CA LYS A 213 11.39 22.16 -13.33
C LYS A 213 10.54 21.18 -14.13
N ILE A 214 9.88 20.26 -13.43
CA ILE A 214 8.92 19.34 -14.01
C ILE A 214 7.55 20.01 -13.97
N GLU A 215 6.87 20.06 -15.10
CA GLU A 215 5.49 20.52 -15.16
C GLU A 215 4.57 19.31 -14.95
N PRO A 216 3.71 19.32 -13.91
CA PRO A 216 2.71 18.28 -13.70
C PRO A 216 1.67 18.27 -14.82
N LEU A 217 0.88 17.22 -14.90
CA LEU A 217 -0.32 17.18 -15.73
C LEU A 217 -1.23 18.36 -15.38
N SER A 218 -1.83 18.98 -16.40
CA SER A 218 -2.80 20.06 -16.20
C SER A 218 -4.10 19.54 -15.56
N ASN A 219 -4.88 20.46 -15.01
CA ASN A 219 -6.19 20.11 -14.46
C ASN A 219 -7.12 19.47 -15.50
N GLU A 220 -7.07 19.94 -16.76
CA GLU A 220 -7.86 19.41 -17.87
C GLU A 220 -7.45 17.95 -18.19
N GLN A 221 -6.15 17.65 -18.16
CA GLN A 221 -5.62 16.30 -18.35
C GLN A 221 -6.05 15.38 -17.19
N ILE A 222 -5.96 15.84 -15.95
CA ILE A 222 -6.42 15.10 -14.78
C ILE A 222 -7.93 14.85 -14.85
N ASP A 223 -8.72 15.85 -15.24
CA ASP A 223 -10.18 15.70 -15.38
C ASP A 223 -10.57 14.73 -16.50
N GLU A 224 -9.79 14.67 -17.57
CA GLU A 224 -9.94 13.63 -18.59
C GLU A 224 -9.74 12.23 -18.02
N LEU A 225 -8.69 12.02 -17.22
CA LEU A 225 -8.42 10.75 -16.55
C LEU A 225 -9.52 10.38 -15.54
N ARG A 226 -10.05 11.35 -14.80
CA ARG A 226 -11.21 11.14 -13.89
C ARG A 226 -12.44 10.67 -14.65
N ARG A 227 -12.79 11.35 -15.75
CA ARG A 227 -14.01 11.02 -16.55
C ARG A 227 -13.88 9.70 -17.28
N THR A 228 -12.70 9.40 -17.83
CA THR A 228 -12.48 8.23 -18.70
C THR A 228 -12.20 6.96 -17.92
N PHE A 229 -11.43 7.07 -16.82
CA PHE A 229 -10.90 5.91 -16.10
C PHE A 229 -11.27 5.88 -14.61
N GLY A 230 -12.01 6.88 -14.12
CA GLY A 230 -12.38 6.96 -12.71
C GLY A 230 -11.18 7.22 -11.79
N ALA A 231 -10.16 7.98 -12.26
CA ALA A 231 -9.00 8.31 -11.46
C ALA A 231 -9.41 9.06 -10.18
N ARG A 232 -8.77 8.70 -9.06
CA ARG A 232 -9.04 9.25 -7.72
C ARG A 232 -7.96 10.27 -7.35
N TRP A 233 -7.90 11.39 -8.10
CA TRP A 233 -6.91 12.45 -7.87
C TRP A 233 -7.60 13.71 -7.35
#